data_f63452be37902b5b1b7cc042bdb3e5a6
#
_entry.id   f63452be37902b5b1b7cc042bdb3e5a6
#
_cell.length_a   1.000
_cell.length_b   1.000
_cell.length_c   1.000
_cell.angle_alpha   90.00
_cell.angle_beta   90.00
_cell.angle_gamma   90.00
#
_symmetry.space_group_name_H-M   'P 1'
#
loop_
_entity.id
_entity.type
_entity.pdbx_description
1 polymer ?
#
loop_
_entity_poly.entity_id
_entity_poly.type
_entity_poly.pdbx_seq_one_letter_code
_entity_poly.pdbx_strand_id
1 'polypeptide(L)'
;MVIEAVRDDDIALIVTIGRQNDPASLGPQPDNVLVHQYIPQAVLLPRCHAVVTHGGAGTTLGALAFGVPLLVLPQGADQYTNAERVVAAGAGRQGASTFRLRF
;
A
#
# COMPACT_ATOMS: atom_id res chain seq x y z
N MET A 1 -10.33 2.23 7.02
CA MET A 1 -9.12 2.81 6.40
C MET A 1 -7.89 2.08 6.95
N VAL A 2 -6.85 1.93 6.15
CA VAL A 2 -5.65 1.14 6.55
C VAL A 2 -5.00 1.68 7.83
N ILE A 3 -4.90 3.01 7.97
CA ILE A 3 -4.30 3.62 9.16
C ILE A 3 -5.04 3.21 10.43
N GLU A 4 -6.36 3.22 10.40
CA GLU A 4 -7.17 2.84 11.56
C GLU A 4 -7.02 1.36 11.89
N ALA A 5 -6.90 0.52 10.86
CA ALA A 5 -6.75 -0.92 11.04
C ALA A 5 -5.45 -1.31 11.75
N VAL A 6 -4.40 -0.51 11.63
CA VAL A 6 -3.07 -0.82 12.19
C VAL A 6 -2.66 0.11 13.35
N ARG A 7 -3.55 1.00 13.76
CA ARG A 7 -3.27 2.06 14.74
C ARG A 7 -2.61 1.53 16.03
N ASP A 8 -3.12 0.44 16.55
CA ASP A 8 -2.69 -0.13 17.83
C ASP A 8 -1.78 -1.35 17.67
N ASP A 9 -1.37 -1.66 16.44
CA ASP A 9 -0.50 -2.78 16.17
C ASP A 9 0.97 -2.38 16.30
N ASP A 10 1.81 -3.38 16.62
CA ASP A 10 3.27 -3.20 16.71
C ASP A 10 3.90 -3.25 15.31
N ILE A 11 3.52 -2.31 14.47
CA ILE A 11 4.06 -2.14 13.12
C ILE A 11 4.30 -0.66 12.84
N ALA A 12 5.27 -0.40 11.97
CA ALA A 12 5.49 0.93 11.41
C ALA A 12 4.82 1.00 10.04
N LEU A 13 3.91 1.96 9.87
CA LEU A 13 3.21 2.20 8.62
C LEU A 13 3.74 3.46 7.96
N ILE A 14 4.12 3.35 6.69
CA ILE A 14 4.46 4.50 5.85
C ILE A 14 3.38 4.64 4.80
N VAL A 15 2.75 5.81 4.76
CA VAL A 15 1.70 6.13 3.80
C VAL A 15 2.21 7.18 2.83
N THR A 16 2.14 6.90 1.55
CA THR A 16 2.44 7.86 0.49
C THR A 16 1.14 8.28 -0.17
N ILE A 17 0.92 9.58 -0.28
CA ILE A 17 -0.36 10.14 -0.75
C ILE A 17 -0.27 10.88 -2.07
N GLY A 18 0.92 10.91 -2.69
CA GLY A 18 1.16 11.61 -3.94
C GLY A 18 1.65 13.04 -3.74
N ARG A 19 2.41 13.53 -4.73
CA ARG A 19 3.09 14.83 -4.65
C ARG A 19 2.14 16.02 -4.61
N GLN A 20 0.90 15.84 -5.07
CA GLN A 20 -0.11 16.90 -5.14
C GLN A 20 -0.96 17.02 -3.88
N ASN A 21 -0.78 16.13 -2.93
CA ASN A 21 -1.56 16.11 -1.70
C ASN A 21 -0.73 16.59 -0.51
N ASP A 22 -1.39 17.25 0.43
CA ASP A 22 -0.75 17.72 1.64
C ASP A 22 -0.85 16.62 2.72
N PRO A 23 0.27 16.15 3.27
CA PRO A 23 0.23 15.17 4.37
C PRO A 23 -0.58 15.63 5.57
N ALA A 24 -0.61 16.93 5.85
CA ALA A 24 -1.41 17.49 6.93
C ALA A 24 -2.92 17.33 6.73
N SER A 25 -3.37 17.07 5.50
CA SER A 25 -4.80 16.87 5.20
C SER A 25 -5.40 15.66 5.90
N LEU A 26 -4.58 14.68 6.28
CA LEU A 26 -5.02 13.51 7.02
C LEU A 26 -5.12 13.75 8.53
N GLY A 27 -4.70 14.92 9.00
CA GLY A 27 -4.69 15.27 10.41
C GLY A 27 -3.59 14.55 11.21
N PRO A 28 -3.62 14.67 12.54
CA PRO A 28 -2.65 14.00 13.41
C PRO A 28 -2.72 12.48 13.27
N GLN A 29 -1.56 11.82 13.32
CA GLN A 29 -1.44 10.38 13.17
C GLN A 29 -0.83 9.74 14.41
N PRO A 30 -1.10 8.43 14.66
CA PRO A 30 -0.40 7.69 15.70
C PRO A 30 1.12 7.67 15.49
N ASP A 31 1.87 7.42 16.55
CA ASP A 31 3.34 7.43 16.51
C ASP A 31 3.94 6.40 15.55
N ASN A 32 3.20 5.32 15.27
CA ASN A 32 3.65 4.27 14.35
C ASN A 32 3.32 4.55 12.88
N VAL A 33 2.78 5.73 12.58
CA VAL A 33 2.36 6.10 11.21
C VAL A 33 3.12 7.33 10.73
N LEU A 34 3.79 7.22 9.58
CA LEU A 34 4.43 8.32 8.89
C LEU A 34 3.70 8.56 7.57
N VAL A 35 3.34 9.80 7.30
CA VAL A 35 2.69 10.20 6.06
C VAL A 35 3.63 11.10 5.26
N HIS A 36 3.90 10.70 4.02
CA HIS A 36 4.75 11.43 3.09
C HIS A 36 4.02 11.67 1.77
N GLN A 37 4.40 12.73 1.06
CA GLN A 37 3.89 12.96 -0.28
C GLN A 37 4.41 11.91 -1.25
N TYR A 38 5.70 11.66 -1.24
CA TYR A 38 6.34 10.74 -2.17
C TYR A 38 7.67 10.22 -1.60
N ILE A 39 7.88 8.92 -1.76
CA ILE A 39 9.17 8.28 -1.49
C ILE A 39 9.48 7.39 -2.70
N PRO A 40 10.67 7.50 -3.30
CA PRO A 40 11.05 6.62 -4.40
C PRO A 40 10.92 5.14 -3.99
N GLN A 41 10.22 4.34 -4.78
CA GLN A 41 9.96 2.94 -4.43
C GLN A 41 11.25 2.12 -4.33
N ALA A 42 12.25 2.42 -5.14
CA ALA A 42 13.55 1.75 -5.07
C ALA A 42 14.26 1.95 -3.73
N VAL A 43 13.95 3.03 -3.02
CA VAL A 43 14.47 3.30 -1.68
C VAL A 43 13.62 2.64 -0.60
N LEU A 44 12.31 2.70 -0.76
CA LEU A 44 11.35 2.26 0.26
C LEU A 44 11.12 0.75 0.26
N LEU A 45 10.84 0.16 -0.91
CA LEU A 45 10.41 -1.23 -1.01
C LEU A 45 11.41 -2.24 -0.43
N PRO A 46 12.73 -2.10 -0.62
CA PRO A 46 13.67 -3.04 -0.02
C PRO A 46 13.62 -3.11 1.50
N ARG A 47 13.03 -2.09 2.14
CA ARG A 47 12.93 -1.98 3.59
C ARG A 47 11.57 -2.39 4.13
N CYS A 48 10.63 -2.73 3.25
CA CYS A 48 9.28 -3.11 3.64
C CYS A 48 9.16 -4.61 3.86
N HIS A 49 8.36 -5.01 4.85
CA HIS A 49 7.98 -6.40 5.06
C HIS A 49 6.74 -6.78 4.25
N ALA A 50 5.90 -5.82 3.95
CA ALA A 50 4.71 -5.99 3.13
C ALA A 50 4.28 -4.65 2.54
N VAL A 51 3.50 -4.71 1.48
CA VAL A 51 2.93 -3.53 0.80
C VAL A 51 1.43 -3.70 0.72
N VAL A 52 0.70 -2.63 1.05
CA VAL A 52 -0.74 -2.52 0.81
C VAL A 52 -0.94 -1.55 -0.36
N THR A 53 -1.61 -2.00 -1.39
CA THR A 53 -1.79 -1.22 -2.62
C THR A 53 -3.18 -1.47 -3.23
N HIS A 54 -3.64 -0.53 -4.06
CA HIS A 54 -4.85 -0.74 -4.86
C HIS A 54 -4.62 -1.65 -6.08
N GLY A 55 -3.38 -2.01 -6.38
CA GLY A 55 -3.05 -2.92 -7.50
C GLY A 55 -2.64 -2.21 -8.78
N GLY A 56 -2.22 -0.95 -8.71
CA GLY A 56 -1.62 -0.25 -9.84
C GLY A 56 -0.35 -0.97 -10.31
N ALA A 57 -0.09 -0.95 -11.63
CA ALA A 57 0.98 -1.74 -12.22
C ALA A 57 2.37 -1.37 -11.68
N GLY A 58 2.64 -0.09 -11.47
CA GLY A 58 3.95 0.38 -11.01
C GLY A 58 4.32 -0.16 -9.62
N THR A 59 3.45 0.00 -8.65
CA THR A 59 3.69 -0.48 -7.28
C THR A 59 3.69 -2.01 -7.24
N THR A 60 2.78 -2.65 -7.97
CA THR A 60 2.70 -4.12 -8.02
C THR A 60 3.99 -4.72 -8.55
N LEU A 61 4.46 -4.23 -9.70
CA LEU A 61 5.72 -4.72 -10.31
C LEU A 61 6.92 -4.40 -9.43
N GLY A 62 6.95 -3.22 -8.82
CA GLY A 62 8.02 -2.83 -7.91
C GLY A 62 8.12 -3.76 -6.70
N ALA A 63 7.00 -4.06 -6.06
CA ALA A 63 6.98 -4.97 -4.92
C ALA A 63 7.43 -6.38 -5.32
N LEU A 64 6.95 -6.89 -6.46
CA LEU A 64 7.38 -8.19 -6.98
C LEU A 64 8.88 -8.23 -7.26
N ALA A 65 9.43 -7.16 -7.83
CA ALA A 65 10.86 -7.08 -8.15
C ALA A 65 11.74 -7.15 -6.90
N PHE A 66 11.28 -6.60 -5.78
CA PHE A 66 12.00 -6.64 -4.50
C PHE A 66 11.60 -7.79 -3.59
N GLY A 67 10.73 -8.68 -4.06
CA GLY A 67 10.29 -9.83 -3.27
C GLY A 67 9.42 -9.47 -2.06
N VAL A 68 8.71 -8.35 -2.12
CA VAL A 68 7.86 -7.88 -1.03
C VAL A 68 6.44 -8.39 -1.24
N PRO A 69 5.85 -9.10 -0.25
CA PRO A 69 4.48 -9.58 -0.38
C PRO A 69 3.48 -8.43 -0.41
N LEU A 70 2.38 -8.64 -1.15
CA LEU A 70 1.36 -7.62 -1.35
C LEU A 70 0.03 -8.03 -0.74
N LEU A 71 -0.65 -7.04 -0.15
CA LEU A 71 -2.09 -7.07 0.06
C LEU A 71 -2.71 -6.09 -0.94
N VAL A 72 -3.48 -6.62 -1.89
CA VAL A 72 -4.10 -5.81 -2.93
C VAL A 72 -5.55 -5.57 -2.57
N LEU A 73 -5.94 -4.28 -2.54
CA LEU A 73 -7.30 -3.82 -2.27
C LEU A 73 -7.81 -3.10 -3.53
N PRO A 74 -8.21 -3.86 -4.56
CA PRO A 74 -8.54 -3.26 -5.85
C PRO A 74 -9.76 -2.35 -5.76
N GLN A 75 -9.69 -1.23 -6.47
CA GLN A 75 -10.75 -0.21 -6.47
C GLN A 75 -11.46 -0.12 -7.82
N GLY A 76 -10.92 -0.72 -8.85
CA GLY A 76 -11.53 -0.72 -10.18
C GLY A 76 -10.57 -1.14 -11.29
N ALA A 77 -11.11 -1.22 -12.51
CA ALA A 77 -10.37 -1.44 -13.75
C ALA A 77 -9.43 -2.67 -13.70
N ASP A 78 -8.23 -2.53 -14.24
CA ASP A 78 -7.21 -3.57 -14.32
C ASP A 78 -6.61 -3.96 -12.95
N GLN A 79 -6.94 -3.23 -11.90
CA GLN A 79 -6.47 -3.54 -10.55
C GLN A 79 -6.98 -4.90 -10.07
N TYR A 80 -8.19 -5.29 -10.45
CA TYR A 80 -8.72 -6.62 -10.14
C TYR A 80 -7.94 -7.72 -10.85
N THR A 81 -7.58 -7.50 -12.11
CA THR A 81 -6.76 -8.47 -12.86
C THR A 81 -5.37 -8.59 -12.23
N ASN A 82 -4.76 -7.47 -11.84
CA ASN A 82 -3.47 -7.48 -11.17
C ASN A 82 -3.53 -8.21 -9.83
N ALA A 83 -4.60 -8.01 -9.06
CA ALA A 83 -4.80 -8.72 -7.80
C ALA A 83 -4.89 -10.23 -8.00
N GLU A 84 -5.66 -10.68 -8.99
CA GLU A 84 -5.79 -12.11 -9.32
C GLU A 84 -4.43 -12.72 -9.68
N ARG A 85 -3.63 -12.01 -10.47
CA ARG A 85 -2.29 -12.47 -10.86
C ARG A 85 -1.33 -12.56 -9.68
N VAL A 86 -1.38 -11.61 -8.77
CA VAL A 86 -0.57 -11.60 -7.54
C VAL A 86 -0.92 -12.81 -6.68
N VAL A 87 -2.19 -13.08 -6.48
CA VAL A 87 -2.65 -14.24 -5.70
C VAL A 87 -2.26 -15.55 -6.37
N ALA A 88 -2.48 -15.67 -7.69
CA ALA A 88 -2.14 -16.87 -8.45
C ALA A 88 -0.64 -17.17 -8.42
N ALA A 89 0.21 -16.14 -8.38
CA ALA A 89 1.66 -16.28 -8.26
C ALA A 89 2.16 -16.61 -6.85
N GLY A 90 1.26 -16.62 -5.85
CA GLY A 90 1.65 -16.82 -4.46
C GLY A 90 2.38 -15.63 -3.84
N ALA A 91 2.27 -14.43 -4.46
CA ALA A 91 3.02 -13.24 -4.05
C ALA A 91 2.23 -12.32 -3.12
N GLY A 92 1.00 -12.66 -2.80
CA GLY A 92 0.17 -11.84 -1.92
C GLY A 92 -1.25 -12.31 -1.82
N ARG A 93 -2.10 -11.43 -1.30
CA ARG A 93 -3.52 -11.67 -1.08
C ARG A 93 -4.36 -10.51 -1.60
N GLN A 94 -5.61 -10.78 -1.88
CA GLN A 94 -6.60 -9.77 -2.24
C GLN A 94 -7.54 -9.53 -1.07
N GLY A 95 -7.71 -8.26 -0.70
CA GLY A 95 -8.70 -7.85 0.28
C GLY A 95 -10.02 -7.43 -0.38
N ALA A 96 -11.04 -7.20 0.44
CA ALA A 96 -12.36 -6.78 -0.04
C ALA A 96 -12.32 -5.38 -0.64
N SER A 97 -13.03 -5.18 -1.76
CA SER A 97 -13.12 -3.89 -2.44
C SER A 97 -13.84 -2.81 -1.60
N THR A 98 -14.57 -3.20 -0.56
CA THR A 98 -15.19 -2.28 0.39
C THR A 98 -14.17 -1.61 1.30
N PHE A 99 -12.97 -2.16 1.42
CA PHE A 99 -11.86 -1.58 2.19
C PHE A 99 -11.11 -0.60 1.29
N ARG A 100 -11.49 0.64 1.31
CA ARG A 100 -10.96 1.64 0.39
C ARG A 100 -9.66 2.25 0.90
N LEU A 101 -8.68 2.33 -0.02
CA LEU A 101 -7.47 3.11 0.18
C LEU A 101 -7.74 4.57 -0.22
N ARG A 102 -7.32 5.50 0.63
CA ARG A 102 -7.44 6.94 0.38
C ARG A 102 -6.05 7.55 0.29
N PHE A 103 -5.55 7.55 -0.90
CA PHE A 103 -4.27 8.17 -1.20
C PHE A 103 -4.45 9.38 -2.10
#